data_9bb43ff86379dad5a96fd4290c37e586
#
_entry.id   9bb43ff86379dad5a96fd4290c37e586
#
_cell.length_a   1.000
_cell.length_b   1.000
_cell.length_c   1.000
_cell.angle_alpha   90.00
_cell.angle_beta   90.00
_cell.angle_gamma   90.00
#
_symmetry.space_group_name_H-M   'P 1'
#
loop_
_entity.id
_entity.type
_entity.pdbx_description
1 polymer ?
#
loop_
_entity_poly.entity_id
_entity_poly.type
_entity_poly.pdbx_seq_one_letter_code
_entity_poly.pdbx_strand_id
1 'polypeptide(L)'
;MARPQTIEEQELVGRLSRVFRDIGYEGASLAMLAAATGLKKASLYHRFPHGKQQMAEQVLAAALSWYATNILSPLAGQGSPAERIAMVVKNLDAFYASGRQACLLNMLASPHTDNGPFAAAIQRAFEALIKAFMALAREAGHAPAESRARAERAVMLLHGSLVMCRGLRSSKPFRVFLAALPGELLAEPRSSRNRKIAIGHA
;
A
#
# COMPACT_ATOMS: atom_id res chain seq x y z
N MET A 1 -1.51 2.99 44.17
CA MET A 1 -2.15 3.40 42.90
C MET A 1 -1.13 3.18 41.76
N ALA A 2 -1.41 2.31 40.82
CA ALA A 2 -0.51 2.06 39.68
C ALA A 2 -0.46 3.30 38.79
N ARG A 3 0.76 3.78 38.49
CA ARG A 3 1.01 4.91 37.58
C ARG A 3 0.38 4.60 36.22
N PRO A 4 -0.36 5.56 35.59
CA PRO A 4 -0.90 5.33 34.25
C PRO A 4 0.25 4.93 33.32
N GLN A 5 0.15 3.80 32.63
CA GLN A 5 1.11 3.42 31.60
C GLN A 5 1.05 4.45 30.48
N THR A 6 2.09 5.26 30.38
CA THR A 6 2.25 6.22 29.29
C THR A 6 2.82 5.44 28.13
N ILE A 7 1.99 5.10 27.14
CA ILE A 7 2.42 4.54 25.87
C ILE A 7 2.82 5.68 24.94
N GLU A 8 3.98 5.56 24.30
CA GLU A 8 4.42 6.50 23.28
C GLU A 8 3.47 6.50 22.09
N GLU A 9 3.25 7.67 21.49
CA GLU A 9 2.24 7.85 20.43
C GLU A 9 2.50 6.94 19.22
N GLN A 10 3.76 6.82 18.80
CA GLN A 10 4.15 5.95 17.69
C GLN A 10 3.84 4.48 17.98
N GLU A 11 4.09 4.03 19.19
CA GLU A 11 3.77 2.66 19.61
C GLU A 11 2.26 2.43 19.66
N LEU A 12 1.51 3.40 20.17
CA LEU A 12 0.04 3.37 20.22
C LEU A 12 -0.56 3.23 18.81
N VAL A 13 -0.15 4.10 17.88
CA VAL A 13 -0.58 4.06 16.48
C VAL A 13 -0.19 2.73 15.82
N GLY A 14 1.01 2.21 16.11
CA GLY A 14 1.46 0.92 15.61
C GLY A 14 0.61 -0.25 16.12
N ARG A 15 0.18 -0.24 17.39
CA ARG A 15 -0.69 -1.26 17.97
C ARG A 15 -2.11 -1.18 17.39
N LEU A 16 -2.67 0.02 17.23
CA LEU A 16 -3.94 0.24 16.56
C LEU A 16 -3.92 -0.21 15.09
N SER A 17 -2.82 0.11 14.37
CA SER A 17 -2.63 -0.30 12.99
C SER A 17 -2.69 -1.81 12.80
N ARG A 18 -2.10 -2.59 13.71
CA ARG A 18 -2.20 -4.06 13.67
C ARG A 18 -3.65 -4.53 13.72
N VAL A 19 -4.43 -4.02 14.66
CA VAL A 19 -5.86 -4.39 14.77
C VAL A 19 -6.61 -4.09 13.47
N PHE A 20 -6.47 -2.86 12.93
CA PHE A 20 -7.17 -2.51 11.69
C PHE A 20 -6.69 -3.32 10.48
N ARG A 21 -5.42 -3.69 10.41
CA ARG A 21 -4.90 -4.54 9.33
C ARG A 21 -5.40 -5.99 9.43
N ASP A 22 -5.61 -6.49 10.64
CA ASP A 22 -6.02 -7.88 10.85
C ASP A 22 -7.51 -8.10 10.56
N ILE A 23 -8.37 -7.19 11.04
CA ILE A 23 -9.82 -7.40 11.03
C ILE A 23 -10.63 -6.30 10.34
N GLY A 24 -9.99 -5.25 9.83
CA GLY A 24 -10.63 -4.13 9.14
C GLY A 24 -11.29 -3.13 10.08
N TYR A 25 -11.78 -2.03 9.47
CA TYR A 25 -12.43 -0.97 10.22
C TYR A 25 -13.73 -1.46 10.87
N GLU A 26 -14.60 -2.12 10.11
CA GLU A 26 -15.89 -2.54 10.62
C GLU A 26 -15.78 -3.59 11.72
N GLY A 27 -14.86 -4.56 11.55
CA GLY A 27 -14.64 -5.62 12.53
C GLY A 27 -13.96 -5.17 13.82
N ALA A 28 -13.27 -4.03 13.82
CA ALA A 28 -12.54 -3.52 14.98
C ALA A 28 -13.50 -2.93 16.01
N SER A 29 -13.58 -3.56 17.19
CA SER A 29 -14.32 -3.03 18.35
C SER A 29 -13.41 -2.22 19.27
N LEU A 30 -14.00 -1.28 20.03
CA LEU A 30 -13.26 -0.51 21.07
C LEU A 30 -12.64 -1.42 22.13
N ALA A 31 -13.24 -2.56 22.40
CA ALA A 31 -12.68 -3.52 23.36
C ALA A 31 -11.38 -4.15 22.81
N MET A 32 -11.35 -4.50 21.51
CA MET A 32 -10.17 -5.05 20.85
C MET A 32 -9.05 -4.01 20.75
N LEU A 33 -9.39 -2.75 20.41
CA LEU A 33 -8.44 -1.64 20.36
C LEU A 33 -7.83 -1.35 21.73
N ALA A 34 -8.66 -1.36 22.80
CA ALA A 34 -8.21 -1.21 24.16
C ALA A 34 -7.28 -2.36 24.60
N ALA A 35 -7.68 -3.60 24.32
CA ALA A 35 -6.85 -4.78 24.63
C ALA A 35 -5.49 -4.73 23.90
N ALA A 36 -5.46 -4.41 22.61
CA ALA A 36 -4.23 -4.33 21.81
C ALA A 36 -3.28 -3.23 22.31
N THR A 37 -3.81 -2.11 22.77
CA THR A 37 -3.00 -0.97 23.24
C THR A 37 -2.59 -1.10 24.72
N GLY A 38 -3.24 -1.99 25.48
CA GLY A 38 -3.07 -2.08 26.94
C GLY A 38 -3.71 -0.92 27.69
N LEU A 39 -4.48 -0.08 27.03
CA LEU A 39 -5.16 1.08 27.63
C LEU A 39 -6.60 0.73 28.02
N LYS A 40 -7.10 1.38 29.07
CA LYS A 40 -8.53 1.33 29.39
C LYS A 40 -9.32 2.11 28.33
N LYS A 41 -10.58 1.71 28.08
CA LYS A 41 -11.47 2.41 27.13
C LYS A 41 -11.57 3.92 27.42
N ALA A 42 -11.65 4.31 28.71
CA ALA A 42 -11.67 5.72 29.10
C ALA A 42 -10.41 6.48 28.66
N SER A 43 -9.23 5.86 28.77
CA SER A 43 -7.97 6.45 28.31
C SER A 43 -7.90 6.59 26.79
N LEU A 44 -8.48 5.63 26.04
CA LEU A 44 -8.62 5.75 24.59
C LEU A 44 -9.53 6.90 24.20
N TYR A 45 -10.70 7.04 24.84
CA TYR A 45 -11.61 8.17 24.56
C TYR A 45 -11.01 9.53 24.94
N HIS A 46 -10.19 9.58 25.98
CA HIS A 46 -9.48 10.80 26.32
C HIS A 46 -8.49 11.21 25.22
N ARG A 47 -7.77 10.25 24.61
CA ARG A 47 -6.83 10.52 23.50
C ARG A 47 -7.54 10.70 22.16
N PHE A 48 -8.65 10.01 21.95
CA PHE A 48 -9.41 9.97 20.69
C PHE A 48 -10.89 10.29 20.99
N PRO A 49 -11.23 11.55 21.21
CA PRO A 49 -12.62 11.96 21.55
C PRO A 49 -13.67 11.51 20.50
N HIS A 50 -13.26 11.43 19.22
CA HIS A 50 -14.14 10.93 18.14
C HIS A 50 -14.06 9.39 17.98
N GLY A 51 -13.50 8.68 18.95
CA GLY A 51 -13.52 7.23 19.05
C GLY A 51 -12.77 6.50 17.93
N LYS A 52 -13.35 5.38 17.48
CA LYS A 52 -12.73 4.46 16.50
C LYS A 52 -12.35 5.13 15.18
N GLN A 53 -13.17 6.05 14.70
CA GLN A 53 -12.88 6.75 13.45
C GLN A 53 -11.60 7.57 13.56
N GLN A 54 -11.43 8.37 14.60
CA GLN A 54 -10.22 9.16 14.81
C GLN A 54 -8.98 8.29 14.96
N MET A 55 -9.10 7.15 15.65
CA MET A 55 -7.99 6.17 15.74
C MET A 55 -7.58 5.66 14.35
N ALA A 56 -8.55 5.31 13.52
CA ALA A 56 -8.30 4.84 12.15
C ALA A 56 -7.73 5.95 11.25
N GLU A 57 -8.20 7.19 11.40
CA GLU A 57 -7.66 8.37 10.70
C GLU A 57 -6.18 8.60 11.04
N GLN A 58 -5.80 8.52 12.32
CA GLN A 58 -4.39 8.65 12.72
C GLN A 58 -3.53 7.51 12.19
N VAL A 59 -4.02 6.27 12.24
CA VAL A 59 -3.33 5.11 11.68
C VAL A 59 -3.15 5.27 10.17
N LEU A 60 -4.18 5.73 9.46
CA LEU A 60 -4.10 5.99 8.02
C LEU A 60 -3.10 7.12 7.72
N ALA A 61 -3.16 8.23 8.45
CA ALA A 61 -2.24 9.35 8.28
C ALA A 61 -0.78 8.94 8.48
N ALA A 62 -0.49 8.14 9.51
CA ALA A 62 0.85 7.60 9.75
C ALA A 62 1.33 6.69 8.60
N ALA A 63 0.46 5.82 8.08
CA ALA A 63 0.77 4.97 6.94
C ALA A 63 1.03 5.77 5.66
N LEU A 64 0.21 6.80 5.39
CA LEU A 64 0.37 7.67 4.23
C LEU A 64 1.65 8.52 4.31
N SER A 65 1.99 9.02 5.50
CA SER A 65 3.25 9.72 5.74
C SER A 65 4.45 8.82 5.48
N TRP A 66 4.40 7.57 5.97
CA TRP A 66 5.44 6.59 5.69
C TRP A 66 5.58 6.32 4.18
N TYR A 67 4.46 6.17 3.48
CA TYR A 67 4.43 5.97 2.02
C TYR A 67 5.01 7.16 1.26
N ALA A 68 4.67 8.39 1.68
CA ALA A 68 5.22 9.60 1.07
C ALA A 68 6.75 9.63 1.16
N THR A 69 7.30 9.32 2.33
CA THR A 69 8.73 9.34 2.59
C THR A 69 9.48 8.19 1.94
N ASN A 70 8.94 6.96 2.01
CA ASN A 70 9.69 5.76 1.66
C ASN A 70 9.35 5.18 0.28
N ILE A 71 8.24 5.61 -0.33
CA ILE A 71 7.83 5.14 -1.67
C ILE A 71 7.80 6.30 -2.66
N LEU A 72 7.01 7.34 -2.39
CA LEU A 72 6.81 8.42 -3.37
C LEU A 72 8.04 9.29 -3.53
N SER A 73 8.70 9.67 -2.43
CA SER A 73 9.92 10.48 -2.46
C SER A 73 11.07 9.76 -3.19
N PRO A 74 11.39 8.48 -2.91
CA PRO A 74 12.38 7.74 -3.69
C PRO A 74 12.06 7.64 -5.19
N LEU A 75 10.78 7.44 -5.56
CA LEU A 75 10.38 7.39 -6.97
C LEU A 75 10.62 8.70 -7.72
N ALA A 76 10.54 9.83 -7.03
CA ALA A 76 10.80 11.17 -7.58
C ALA A 76 12.25 11.64 -7.34
N GLY A 77 13.08 10.85 -6.67
CA GLY A 77 14.43 11.21 -6.24
C GLY A 77 15.49 11.14 -7.33
N GLN A 78 16.76 11.23 -6.91
CA GLN A 78 17.93 11.12 -7.79
C GLN A 78 18.26 9.64 -8.07
N GLY A 79 19.06 9.42 -9.11
CA GLY A 79 19.48 8.11 -9.55
C GLY A 79 18.66 7.58 -10.74
N SER A 80 19.10 6.46 -11.32
CA SER A 80 18.42 5.83 -12.43
C SER A 80 17.05 5.27 -12.02
N PRO A 81 16.10 5.13 -12.95
CA PRO A 81 14.82 4.46 -12.68
C PRO A 81 14.98 3.07 -12.04
N ALA A 82 16.01 2.32 -12.44
CA ALA A 82 16.32 0.99 -11.90
C ALA A 82 16.73 1.03 -10.41
N GLU A 83 17.57 1.97 -10.02
CA GLU A 83 17.99 2.15 -8.62
C GLU A 83 16.80 2.58 -7.74
N ARG A 84 16.01 3.52 -8.23
CA ARG A 84 14.84 4.02 -7.49
C ARG A 84 13.78 2.94 -7.27
N ILE A 85 13.48 2.13 -8.29
CA ILE A 85 12.51 1.05 -8.13
C ILE A 85 13.06 -0.08 -7.24
N ALA A 86 14.35 -0.37 -7.28
CA ALA A 86 14.97 -1.36 -6.40
C ALA A 86 14.85 -0.94 -4.92
N MET A 87 15.05 0.35 -4.62
CA MET A 87 14.82 0.89 -3.27
C MET A 87 13.35 0.76 -2.86
N VAL A 88 12.42 1.09 -3.75
CA VAL A 88 10.98 0.98 -3.49
C VAL A 88 10.57 -0.48 -3.26
N VAL A 89 11.08 -1.44 -4.01
CA VAL A 89 10.86 -2.88 -3.79
C VAL A 89 11.27 -3.28 -2.37
N LYS A 90 12.46 -2.87 -1.92
CA LYS A 90 12.95 -3.14 -0.56
C LYS A 90 12.03 -2.53 0.50
N ASN A 91 11.62 -1.28 0.28
CA ASN A 91 10.75 -0.57 1.23
C ASN A 91 9.34 -1.18 1.29
N LEU A 92 8.77 -1.58 0.15
CA LEU A 92 7.49 -2.31 0.11
C LEU A 92 7.59 -3.65 0.84
N ASP A 93 8.68 -4.40 0.65
CA ASP A 93 8.91 -5.67 1.34
C ASP A 93 8.90 -5.50 2.86
N ALA A 94 9.64 -4.51 3.35
CA ALA A 94 9.69 -4.17 4.77
C ALA A 94 8.32 -3.73 5.31
N PHE A 95 7.61 -2.83 4.60
CA PHE A 95 6.32 -2.28 5.03
C PHE A 95 5.22 -3.32 5.13
N TYR A 96 5.20 -4.28 4.22
CA TYR A 96 4.21 -5.36 4.22
C TYR A 96 4.71 -6.64 4.90
N ALA A 97 5.86 -6.58 5.58
CA ALA A 97 6.48 -7.73 6.27
C ALA A 97 6.54 -8.96 5.37
N SER A 98 7.04 -8.77 4.13
CA SER A 98 7.12 -9.81 3.07
C SER A 98 5.74 -10.43 2.73
N GLY A 99 4.69 -9.63 2.74
CA GLY A 99 3.32 -10.06 2.42
C GLY A 99 2.53 -10.67 3.58
N ARG A 100 3.07 -10.64 4.81
CA ARG A 100 2.36 -11.08 6.01
C ARG A 100 1.43 -10.03 6.59
N GLN A 101 1.58 -8.77 6.18
CA GLN A 101 0.78 -7.66 6.67
C GLN A 101 -0.22 -7.20 5.60
N ALA A 102 -1.51 -7.11 5.96
CA ALA A 102 -2.54 -6.68 5.04
C ALA A 102 -2.40 -5.19 4.67
N CYS A 103 -2.89 -4.82 3.48
CA CYS A 103 -2.94 -3.43 3.07
C CYS A 103 -3.97 -2.65 3.90
N LEU A 104 -3.52 -1.62 4.60
CA LEU A 104 -4.39 -0.79 5.42
C LEU A 104 -5.47 -0.08 4.57
N LEU A 105 -5.14 0.37 3.35
CA LEU A 105 -6.12 1.01 2.47
C LEU A 105 -7.30 0.07 2.17
N ASN A 106 -7.00 -1.21 1.86
CA ASN A 106 -8.05 -2.21 1.62
C ASN A 106 -8.86 -2.53 2.88
N MET A 107 -8.22 -2.51 4.05
CA MET A 107 -8.86 -2.85 5.32
C MET A 107 -9.69 -1.70 5.92
N LEU A 108 -9.43 -0.47 5.49
CA LEU A 108 -10.21 0.72 5.86
C LEU A 108 -11.25 1.10 4.79
N ALA A 109 -11.16 0.53 3.58
CA ALA A 109 -12.16 0.77 2.55
C ALA A 109 -13.52 0.24 3.00
N SER A 110 -14.55 1.07 2.84
CA SER A 110 -15.93 0.64 3.09
C SER A 110 -16.41 -0.27 1.96
N PRO A 111 -17.19 -1.32 2.25
CA PRO A 111 -17.87 -2.09 1.21
C PRO A 111 -18.95 -1.27 0.46
N HIS A 112 -19.42 -0.18 1.07
CA HIS A 112 -20.33 0.80 0.46
C HIS A 112 -19.49 1.94 -0.12
N THR A 113 -19.25 1.90 -1.42
CA THR A 113 -18.18 2.62 -2.11
C THR A 113 -18.23 4.15 -2.06
N ASP A 114 -19.38 4.77 -1.84
CA ASP A 114 -19.51 6.18 -2.20
C ASP A 114 -19.30 7.19 -1.05
N ASN A 115 -19.31 6.79 0.22
CA ASN A 115 -19.25 7.74 1.34
C ASN A 115 -18.53 7.22 2.61
N GLY A 116 -17.58 6.32 2.49
CA GLY A 116 -16.78 5.88 3.65
C GLY A 116 -15.90 7.02 4.19
N PRO A 117 -15.66 7.11 5.51
CA PRO A 117 -14.90 8.21 6.12
C PRO A 117 -13.47 8.32 5.58
N PHE A 118 -12.94 7.26 4.97
CA PHE A 118 -11.57 7.21 4.44
C PHE A 118 -11.52 7.26 2.91
N ALA A 119 -12.66 7.25 2.19
CA ALA A 119 -12.74 7.10 0.74
C ALA A 119 -11.85 8.11 -0.01
N ALA A 120 -11.97 9.40 0.31
CA ALA A 120 -11.18 10.44 -0.35
C ALA A 120 -9.66 10.32 -0.07
N ALA A 121 -9.27 9.89 1.12
CA ALA A 121 -7.85 9.69 1.46
C ALA A 121 -7.27 8.46 0.75
N ILE A 122 -8.04 7.38 0.66
CA ILE A 122 -7.68 6.16 -0.05
C ILE A 122 -7.54 6.42 -1.55
N GLN A 123 -8.50 7.12 -2.15
CA GLN A 123 -8.45 7.52 -3.57
C GLN A 123 -7.18 8.31 -3.87
N ARG A 124 -6.90 9.36 -3.11
CA ARG A 124 -5.67 10.16 -3.28
C ARG A 124 -4.40 9.33 -3.15
N ALA A 125 -4.39 8.36 -2.25
CA ALA A 125 -3.23 7.48 -2.08
C ALA A 125 -2.97 6.60 -3.31
N PHE A 126 -4.03 6.01 -3.89
CA PHE A 126 -3.92 5.24 -5.14
C PHE A 126 -3.48 6.12 -6.31
N GLU A 127 -4.10 7.30 -6.48
CA GLU A 127 -3.76 8.24 -7.55
C GLU A 127 -2.30 8.71 -7.45
N ALA A 128 -1.82 9.00 -6.24
CA ALA A 128 -0.43 9.40 -6.01
C ALA A 128 0.56 8.29 -6.40
N LEU A 129 0.27 7.03 -6.05
CA LEU A 129 1.12 5.91 -6.39
C LEU A 129 1.11 5.61 -7.90
N ILE A 130 -0.07 5.64 -8.54
CA ILE A 130 -0.19 5.52 -10.00
C ILE A 130 0.61 6.62 -10.69
N LYS A 131 0.47 7.87 -10.25
CA LYS A 131 1.20 9.02 -10.82
C LYS A 131 2.72 8.85 -10.69
N ALA A 132 3.20 8.37 -9.54
CA ALA A 132 4.62 8.17 -9.30
C ALA A 132 5.19 7.04 -10.18
N PHE A 133 4.50 5.90 -10.28
CA PHE A 133 4.92 4.81 -11.17
C PHE A 133 4.84 5.19 -12.65
N MET A 134 3.80 5.95 -13.04
CA MET A 134 3.69 6.48 -14.41
C MET A 134 4.86 7.40 -14.75
N ALA A 135 5.26 8.28 -13.84
CA ALA A 135 6.41 9.16 -14.05
C ALA A 135 7.70 8.36 -14.24
N LEU A 136 7.94 7.33 -13.41
CA LEU A 136 9.10 6.44 -13.53
C LEU A 136 9.11 5.69 -14.87
N ALA A 137 7.96 5.14 -15.31
CA ALA A 137 7.84 4.44 -16.57
C ALA A 137 8.05 5.38 -17.77
N ARG A 138 7.59 6.63 -17.71
CA ARG A 138 7.87 7.65 -18.75
C ARG A 138 9.35 7.98 -18.83
N GLU A 139 10.03 8.13 -17.71
CA GLU A 139 11.47 8.35 -17.68
C GLU A 139 12.26 7.17 -18.25
N ALA A 140 11.75 5.95 -18.09
CA ALA A 140 12.27 4.74 -18.73
C ALA A 140 12.00 4.65 -20.24
N GLY A 141 11.35 5.66 -20.85
CA GLY A 141 11.15 5.77 -22.29
C GLY A 141 9.80 5.27 -22.81
N HIS A 142 8.85 4.90 -21.94
CA HIS A 142 7.54 4.45 -22.38
C HIS A 142 6.65 5.61 -22.83
N ALA A 143 5.81 5.36 -23.85
CA ALA A 143 4.79 6.33 -24.30
C ALA A 143 3.78 6.63 -23.17
N PRO A 144 3.13 7.82 -23.16
CA PRO A 144 2.23 8.24 -22.06
C PRO A 144 1.13 7.24 -21.72
N ALA A 145 0.45 6.70 -22.74
CA ALA A 145 -0.63 5.74 -22.55
C ALA A 145 -0.12 4.41 -21.97
N GLU A 146 1.03 3.94 -22.43
CA GLU A 146 1.67 2.73 -21.94
C GLU A 146 2.16 2.90 -20.51
N SER A 147 2.79 4.04 -20.18
CA SER A 147 3.26 4.34 -18.84
C SER A 147 2.10 4.32 -17.83
N ARG A 148 0.93 4.87 -18.22
CA ARG A 148 -0.27 4.82 -17.39
C ARG A 148 -0.76 3.39 -17.19
N ALA A 149 -0.91 2.61 -18.26
CA ALA A 149 -1.36 1.23 -18.19
C ALA A 149 -0.42 0.34 -17.33
N ARG A 150 0.90 0.55 -17.42
CA ARG A 150 1.90 -0.14 -16.61
C ARG A 150 1.77 0.23 -15.13
N ALA A 151 1.62 1.52 -14.82
CA ALA A 151 1.45 2.02 -13.46
C ALA A 151 0.17 1.49 -12.80
N GLU A 152 -0.96 1.56 -13.51
CA GLU A 152 -2.25 1.03 -13.02
C GLU A 152 -2.14 -0.48 -12.76
N ARG A 153 -1.53 -1.25 -13.69
CA ARG A 153 -1.31 -2.67 -13.51
C ARG A 153 -0.39 -2.98 -12.31
N ALA A 154 0.70 -2.24 -12.14
CA ALA A 154 1.59 -2.42 -10.99
C ALA A 154 0.86 -2.19 -9.66
N VAL A 155 0.00 -1.17 -9.58
CA VAL A 155 -0.82 -0.91 -8.38
C VAL A 155 -1.85 -2.02 -8.16
N MET A 156 -2.53 -2.49 -9.22
CA MET A 156 -3.46 -3.63 -9.12
C MET A 156 -2.75 -4.90 -8.65
N LEU A 157 -1.56 -5.19 -9.17
CA LEU A 157 -0.76 -6.36 -8.79
C LEU A 157 -0.28 -6.26 -7.33
N LEU A 158 0.15 -5.09 -6.88
CA LEU A 158 0.50 -4.85 -5.48
C LEU A 158 -0.64 -5.24 -4.56
N HIS A 159 -1.80 -4.64 -4.75
CA HIS A 159 -2.95 -4.85 -3.86
C HIS A 159 -3.57 -6.23 -4.01
N GLY A 160 -3.67 -6.74 -5.24
CA GLY A 160 -4.13 -8.10 -5.52
C GLY A 160 -3.23 -9.16 -4.89
N SER A 161 -1.91 -9.00 -4.96
CA SER A 161 -0.96 -9.93 -4.34
C SER A 161 -1.11 -10.02 -2.82
N LEU A 162 -1.36 -8.89 -2.14
CA LEU A 162 -1.58 -8.86 -0.69
C LEU A 162 -2.91 -9.52 -0.29
N VAL A 163 -3.97 -9.33 -1.08
CA VAL A 163 -5.23 -10.04 -0.89
C VAL A 163 -5.03 -11.54 -1.07
N MET A 164 -4.31 -11.95 -2.12
CA MET A 164 -3.97 -13.36 -2.35
C MET A 164 -3.11 -13.96 -1.24
N CYS A 165 -2.14 -13.22 -0.71
CA CYS A 165 -1.34 -13.69 0.43
C CYS A 165 -2.23 -14.05 1.62
N ARG A 166 -3.21 -13.22 1.92
CA ARG A 166 -4.16 -13.44 3.01
C ARG A 166 -5.06 -14.65 2.75
N GLY A 167 -5.65 -14.74 1.56
CA GLY A 167 -6.53 -15.86 1.18
C GLY A 167 -5.83 -17.21 1.13
N LEU A 168 -4.62 -17.25 0.55
CA LEU A 168 -3.81 -18.46 0.42
C LEU A 168 -2.94 -18.77 1.64
N ARG A 169 -2.92 -17.91 2.66
CA ARG A 169 -2.03 -18.01 3.83
C ARG A 169 -0.56 -18.21 3.42
N SER A 170 -0.13 -17.52 2.38
CA SER A 170 1.19 -17.66 1.77
C SER A 170 1.74 -16.30 1.35
N SER A 171 3.00 -16.03 1.62
CA SER A 171 3.68 -14.81 1.15
C SER A 171 4.15 -14.89 -0.30
N LYS A 172 3.97 -16.04 -0.98
CA LYS A 172 4.44 -16.26 -2.35
C LYS A 172 3.89 -15.23 -3.35
N PRO A 173 2.57 -14.90 -3.38
CA PRO A 173 2.04 -13.92 -4.33
C PRO A 173 2.74 -12.56 -4.25
N PHE A 174 2.98 -12.05 -3.04
CA PHE A 174 3.62 -10.75 -2.86
C PHE A 174 5.11 -10.78 -3.26
N ARG A 175 5.84 -11.85 -2.95
CA ARG A 175 7.23 -12.02 -3.42
C ARG A 175 7.32 -12.08 -4.94
N VAL A 176 6.38 -12.76 -5.59
CA VAL A 176 6.30 -12.79 -7.07
C VAL A 176 6.05 -11.39 -7.62
N PHE A 177 5.13 -10.64 -7.02
CA PHE A 177 4.90 -9.24 -7.39
C PHE A 177 6.17 -8.39 -7.23
N LEU A 178 6.86 -8.45 -6.09
CA LEU A 178 8.07 -7.66 -5.85
C LEU A 178 9.16 -7.96 -6.88
N ALA A 179 9.34 -9.23 -7.24
CA ALA A 179 10.31 -9.63 -8.28
C ALA A 179 9.90 -9.13 -9.67
N ALA A 180 8.60 -9.04 -9.96
CA ALA A 180 8.10 -8.59 -11.26
C ALA A 180 8.03 -7.06 -11.40
N LEU A 181 7.92 -6.30 -10.30
CA LEU A 181 7.65 -4.86 -10.32
C LEU A 181 8.65 -4.04 -11.16
N PRO A 182 9.98 -4.27 -11.10
CA PRO A 182 10.90 -3.57 -11.98
C PRO A 182 10.61 -3.81 -13.48
N GLY A 183 10.34 -5.05 -13.86
CA GLY A 183 10.00 -5.41 -15.23
C GLY A 183 8.66 -4.82 -15.70
N GLU A 184 7.67 -4.75 -14.81
CA GLU A 184 6.37 -4.14 -15.12
C GLU A 184 6.51 -2.65 -15.50
N LEU A 185 7.42 -1.94 -14.86
CA LEU A 185 7.57 -0.49 -15.06
C LEU A 185 8.68 -0.13 -16.07
N LEU A 186 9.76 -0.92 -16.16
CA LEU A 186 10.97 -0.53 -16.87
C LEU A 186 11.29 -1.38 -18.11
N ALA A 187 10.70 -2.59 -18.24
CA ALA A 187 11.01 -3.44 -19.39
C ALA A 187 10.60 -2.78 -20.71
N GLU A 188 11.47 -2.86 -21.70
CA GLU A 188 11.16 -2.38 -23.05
C GLU A 188 9.81 -2.92 -23.54
N PRO A 189 9.03 -2.12 -24.31
CA PRO A 189 7.81 -2.60 -24.92
C PRO A 189 8.15 -3.87 -25.70
N ARG A 190 7.41 -4.94 -25.47
CA ARG A 190 7.51 -6.14 -26.32
C ARG A 190 7.25 -5.66 -27.74
N SER A 191 8.34 -5.39 -28.47
CA SER A 191 8.23 -5.09 -29.89
C SER A 191 7.39 -6.20 -30.49
N SER A 192 6.49 -5.85 -31.37
CA SER A 192 5.70 -6.76 -32.21
C SER A 192 6.62 -7.56 -33.14
N ARG A 193 7.51 -8.35 -32.57
CA ARG A 193 8.31 -9.36 -33.23
C ARG A 193 7.39 -10.51 -33.56
N ASN A 194 6.80 -10.45 -34.72
CA ASN A 194 6.31 -11.47 -35.63
C ASN A 194 4.96 -11.10 -36.26
N ARG A 195 5.03 -10.14 -37.20
CA ARG A 195 4.10 -10.16 -38.31
C ARG A 195 4.88 -9.97 -39.62
N LYS A 196 5.89 -10.82 -39.83
CA LYS A 196 6.41 -11.15 -41.16
C LYS A 196 6.32 -12.66 -41.30
N ILE A 197 5.11 -13.18 -41.33
CA ILE A 197 4.89 -14.45 -42.03
C ILE A 197 4.95 -14.08 -43.52
N ALA A 198 5.99 -14.53 -44.15
CA ALA A 198 6.21 -14.45 -45.57
C ALA A 198 4.98 -14.94 -46.33
N ILE A 199 4.38 -14.08 -47.13
CA ILE A 199 3.60 -14.51 -48.28
C ILE A 199 4.67 -14.83 -49.32
N GLY A 200 5.19 -16.06 -49.28
CA GLY A 200 5.99 -16.63 -50.35
C GLY A 200 5.07 -16.97 -51.51
N HIS A 201 5.36 -16.37 -52.63
CA HIS A 201 4.80 -16.74 -53.92
C HIS A 201 5.21 -18.17 -54.29
N ALA A 202 4.27 -18.94 -54.71
CA ALA A 202 4.39 -19.96 -55.73
C ALA A 202 3.05 -20.11 -56.44
#